data_c50d4b0260632d11c52ae1bf2f80ec1e
#
_entry.id   c50d4b0260632d11c52ae1bf2f80ec1e
#
_cell.length_a   1.000
_cell.length_b   1.000
_cell.length_c   1.000
_cell.angle_alpha   90.00
_cell.angle_beta   90.00
_cell.angle_gamma   90.00
#
_symmetry.space_group_name_H-M   'P 1'
#
loop_
_entity.id
_entity.type
_entity.pdbx_description
1 polymer ?
#
loop_
_entity_poly.entity_id
_entity_poly.type
_entity_poly.pdbx_seq_one_letter_code
_entity_poly.pdbx_strand_id
1 'polypeptide(L)'
;LILTLIKNLGGVSKLNRFVVRDIYDIAFKVSNKEYIAHDKTLIQSDKLIEVEQIADMFLKEDVSRREFLQIKYLCAGAKEKKFSMLKYAKELFEITKEEGLARNIIAMLFERNETAFNTYAPYISVLSNSTKPDYCMVVAAAMLRLGKAEEADLYAYKALYYLNSTEDYDIYKSYFGYYNQNLNWCHDHGRLKRVKGNSVVTLEAYSAEDKAIKNNTTLCLDSESEFLDPSNTSMEVRHIPAESPLYLKLQGSGLNQIVTIGNINYQITEIQSRTQYAIGFIFRKIGEHPEKFEGSIWVMTSEKIEDSIEKIKVMTDRTEETETLLNFYHFKGNELGLPIDMFTNGDYERYIDALTMLLNGKDQALYAGLPTYENEENQKYIPTLSTLVLLSLMDLINVLDGIKSDLLLPKSYINFFVERYSKAKEMSFVSSKKIVNINNQLTVIENDPHIEIWERIMDFCMECKTVEISDDERIG
;
A
#
# COMPACT_ATOMS: atom_id res chain seq x y z
N LEU A 1 -11.15 -35.86 -18.98
CA LEU A 1 -11.91 -36.05 -20.24
C LEU A 1 -11.46 -35.07 -21.34
N ILE A 2 -11.45 -33.74 -21.07
CA ILE A 2 -11.04 -32.71 -22.05
C ILE A 2 -9.60 -32.89 -22.49
N LEU A 3 -8.66 -33.11 -21.56
CA LEU A 3 -7.24 -33.40 -21.89
C LEU A 3 -7.08 -34.60 -22.78
N THR A 4 -7.81 -35.67 -22.51
CA THR A 4 -7.78 -36.87 -23.33
C THR A 4 -8.34 -36.61 -24.73
N LEU A 5 -9.41 -35.87 -24.85
CA LEU A 5 -10.00 -35.46 -26.13
C LEU A 5 -9.00 -34.66 -26.97
N ILE A 6 -8.36 -33.64 -26.40
CA ILE A 6 -7.38 -32.81 -27.12
C ILE A 6 -6.20 -33.64 -27.60
N LYS A 7 -5.67 -34.54 -26.76
CA LYS A 7 -4.58 -35.46 -27.14
C LYS A 7 -4.98 -36.38 -28.27
N ASN A 8 -6.18 -36.95 -28.22
CA ASN A 8 -6.68 -37.87 -29.27
C ASN A 8 -6.91 -37.16 -30.61
N LEU A 9 -7.24 -35.86 -30.59
CA LEU A 9 -7.40 -35.04 -31.80
C LEU A 9 -6.09 -34.52 -32.38
N GLY A 10 -4.97 -34.78 -31.71
CA GLY A 10 -3.63 -34.36 -32.17
C GLY A 10 -3.26 -32.92 -31.90
N GLY A 11 -3.91 -32.29 -30.90
CA GLY A 11 -3.58 -30.95 -30.42
C GLY A 11 -4.74 -29.94 -30.46
N VAL A 12 -4.55 -28.78 -29.86
CA VAL A 12 -5.59 -27.74 -29.73
C VAL A 12 -5.85 -27.02 -31.05
N SER A 13 -4.87 -26.93 -31.95
CA SER A 13 -5.00 -26.32 -33.27
C SER A 13 -5.97 -27.07 -34.20
N LYS A 14 -6.34 -28.30 -33.85
CA LYS A 14 -7.33 -29.10 -34.59
C LYS A 14 -8.77 -28.87 -34.12
N LEU A 15 -8.95 -28.13 -33.01
CA LEU A 15 -10.27 -27.83 -32.49
C LEU A 15 -10.94 -26.70 -33.29
N ASN A 16 -12.24 -26.82 -33.48
CA ASN A 16 -12.99 -25.69 -34.03
C ASN A 16 -13.24 -24.60 -32.99
N ARG A 17 -13.53 -23.40 -33.47
CA ARG A 17 -13.72 -22.19 -32.65
C ARG A 17 -14.76 -22.35 -31.53
N PHE A 18 -15.83 -23.09 -31.78
CA PHE A 18 -16.89 -23.29 -30.79
C PHE A 18 -16.42 -24.17 -29.64
N VAL A 19 -15.74 -25.24 -29.95
CA VAL A 19 -15.16 -26.16 -28.95
C VAL A 19 -14.10 -25.44 -28.11
N VAL A 20 -13.25 -24.63 -28.73
CA VAL A 20 -12.27 -23.79 -27.99
C VAL A 20 -12.97 -22.87 -26.99
N ARG A 21 -14.05 -22.22 -27.39
CA ARG A 21 -14.85 -21.34 -26.52
C ARG A 21 -15.49 -22.10 -25.37
N ASP A 22 -16.09 -23.28 -25.65
CA ASP A 22 -16.72 -24.10 -24.60
C ASP A 22 -15.68 -24.57 -23.57
N ILE A 23 -14.48 -24.97 -24.02
CA ILE A 23 -13.38 -25.34 -23.13
C ILE A 23 -12.97 -24.15 -22.28
N TYR A 24 -12.82 -22.95 -22.88
CA TYR A 24 -12.50 -21.75 -22.13
C TYR A 24 -13.56 -21.43 -21.07
N ASP A 25 -14.85 -21.45 -21.42
CA ASP A 25 -15.93 -21.14 -20.51
C ASP A 25 -15.96 -22.09 -19.30
N ILE A 26 -15.70 -23.37 -19.51
CA ILE A 26 -15.59 -24.36 -18.42
C ILE A 26 -14.36 -24.07 -17.55
N ALA A 27 -13.20 -23.88 -18.17
CA ALA A 27 -11.95 -23.62 -17.47
C ALA A 27 -12.03 -22.33 -16.67
N PHE A 28 -12.61 -21.28 -17.24
CA PHE A 28 -12.82 -20.00 -16.58
C PHE A 28 -13.74 -20.12 -15.35
N LYS A 29 -14.85 -20.81 -15.46
CA LYS A 29 -15.76 -21.01 -14.33
C LYS A 29 -15.08 -21.73 -13.16
N VAL A 30 -14.26 -22.75 -13.45
CA VAL A 30 -13.53 -23.48 -12.41
C VAL A 30 -12.47 -22.59 -11.77
N SER A 31 -11.59 -21.97 -12.55
CA SER A 31 -10.49 -21.15 -12.03
C SER A 31 -10.98 -19.91 -11.27
N ASN A 32 -12.02 -19.25 -11.77
CA ASN A 32 -12.61 -18.07 -11.14
C ASN A 32 -13.31 -18.41 -9.81
N LYS A 33 -13.97 -19.56 -9.73
CA LYS A 33 -14.57 -20.04 -8.49
C LYS A 33 -13.51 -20.26 -7.42
N GLU A 34 -12.42 -20.94 -7.73
CA GLU A 34 -11.33 -21.20 -6.79
C GLU A 34 -10.59 -19.89 -6.42
N TYR A 35 -10.44 -18.97 -7.35
CA TYR A 35 -9.84 -17.64 -7.10
C TYR A 35 -10.66 -16.79 -6.12
N ILE A 36 -12.00 -16.81 -6.24
CA ILE A 36 -12.90 -16.02 -5.39
C ILE A 36 -13.10 -16.69 -4.02
N ALA A 37 -13.07 -18.02 -3.97
CA ALA A 37 -13.45 -18.78 -2.78
C ALA A 37 -12.54 -18.51 -1.57
N HIS A 38 -11.32 -17.99 -1.75
CA HIS A 38 -10.34 -17.60 -0.70
C HIS A 38 -10.45 -18.41 0.62
N ASP A 39 -11.12 -19.55 0.55
CA ASP A 39 -11.33 -20.39 1.70
C ASP A 39 -10.06 -21.20 1.92
N LYS A 40 -9.37 -20.86 2.98
CA LYS A 40 -8.02 -21.25 3.41
C LYS A 40 -7.82 -22.76 3.63
N THR A 41 -8.71 -23.59 3.17
CA THR A 41 -8.50 -25.02 3.15
C THR A 41 -7.74 -25.41 1.89
N LEU A 42 -6.48 -25.75 2.06
CA LEU A 42 -5.49 -26.25 1.09
C LEU A 42 -5.95 -27.51 0.31
N ILE A 43 -7.13 -27.53 -0.23
CA ILE A 43 -7.54 -28.52 -1.18
C ILE A 43 -7.25 -27.94 -2.57
N GLN A 44 -6.05 -28.19 -3.07
CA GLN A 44 -5.81 -28.11 -4.51
C GLN A 44 -6.85 -29.03 -5.16
N SER A 45 -7.91 -28.46 -5.71
CA SER A 45 -8.87 -29.30 -6.40
C SER A 45 -8.15 -29.90 -7.60
N ASP A 46 -8.21 -31.21 -7.79
CA ASP A 46 -7.67 -31.91 -8.99
C ASP A 46 -8.14 -31.22 -10.27
N LYS A 47 -9.30 -30.57 -10.22
CA LYS A 47 -9.89 -29.77 -11.30
C LYS A 47 -9.04 -28.54 -11.66
N LEU A 48 -8.45 -27.85 -10.66
CA LEU A 48 -7.60 -26.68 -10.92
C LEU A 48 -6.31 -27.09 -11.62
N ILE A 49 -5.74 -28.24 -11.26
CA ILE A 49 -4.56 -28.82 -11.92
C ILE A 49 -4.88 -29.18 -13.39
N GLU A 50 -6.03 -29.82 -13.61
CA GLU A 50 -6.46 -30.19 -14.98
C GLU A 50 -6.69 -28.92 -15.84
N VAL A 51 -7.32 -27.88 -15.28
CA VAL A 51 -7.55 -26.60 -15.97
C VAL A 51 -6.24 -25.90 -16.33
N GLU A 52 -5.25 -25.93 -15.42
CA GLU A 52 -3.93 -25.35 -15.68
C GLU A 52 -3.18 -26.08 -16.78
N GLN A 53 -3.24 -27.41 -16.81
CA GLN A 53 -2.68 -28.23 -17.90
C GLN A 53 -3.36 -27.95 -19.24
N ILE A 54 -4.68 -27.78 -19.26
CA ILE A 54 -5.41 -27.37 -20.46
C ILE A 54 -4.89 -26.02 -20.96
N ALA A 55 -4.78 -25.03 -20.09
CA ALA A 55 -4.28 -23.72 -20.44
C ALA A 55 -2.85 -23.78 -21.01
N ASP A 56 -1.97 -24.59 -20.45
CA ASP A 56 -0.60 -24.80 -20.95
C ASP A 56 -0.59 -25.37 -22.38
N MET A 57 -1.49 -26.29 -22.71
CA MET A 57 -1.60 -26.84 -24.09
C MET A 57 -2.01 -25.75 -25.09
N PHE A 58 -2.98 -24.90 -24.74
CA PHE A 58 -3.43 -23.79 -25.60
C PHE A 58 -2.35 -22.72 -25.77
N LEU A 59 -1.65 -22.37 -24.70
CA LEU A 59 -0.54 -21.39 -24.74
C LEU A 59 0.65 -21.90 -25.54
N LYS A 60 0.96 -23.19 -25.45
CA LYS A 60 2.04 -23.79 -26.22
C LYS A 60 1.82 -23.73 -27.73
N GLU A 61 0.58 -23.86 -28.19
CA GLU A 61 0.21 -23.77 -29.60
C GLU A 61 -0.26 -22.36 -30.01
N ASP A 62 -0.15 -21.39 -29.12
CA ASP A 62 -0.56 -19.96 -29.28
C ASP A 62 -2.03 -19.78 -29.75
N VAL A 63 -2.90 -20.69 -29.31
CA VAL A 63 -4.34 -20.64 -29.61
C VAL A 63 -5.07 -19.91 -28.50
N SER A 64 -5.84 -18.85 -28.83
CA SER A 64 -6.59 -18.04 -27.86
C SER A 64 -5.74 -17.60 -26.67
N ARG A 65 -4.56 -17.05 -26.96
CA ARG A 65 -3.53 -16.72 -25.95
C ARG A 65 -4.07 -15.85 -24.82
N ARG A 66 -4.87 -14.81 -25.15
CA ARG A 66 -5.45 -13.90 -24.14
C ARG A 66 -6.30 -14.67 -23.13
N GLU A 67 -7.22 -15.49 -23.62
CA GLU A 67 -8.17 -16.25 -22.80
C GLU A 67 -7.46 -17.24 -21.88
N PHE A 68 -6.47 -17.95 -22.38
CA PHE A 68 -5.77 -18.95 -21.58
C PHE A 68 -4.69 -18.36 -20.68
N LEU A 69 -4.15 -17.18 -20.97
CA LEU A 69 -3.36 -16.39 -20.00
C LEU A 69 -4.23 -15.93 -18.84
N GLN A 70 -5.48 -15.55 -19.07
CA GLN A 70 -6.41 -15.20 -17.99
C GLN A 70 -6.67 -16.39 -17.07
N ILE A 71 -6.83 -17.60 -17.64
CA ILE A 71 -6.93 -18.84 -16.85
C ILE A 71 -5.68 -19.05 -15.99
N LYS A 72 -4.48 -18.92 -16.57
CA LYS A 72 -3.22 -19.06 -15.81
C LYS A 72 -3.10 -18.03 -14.69
N TYR A 73 -3.49 -16.78 -14.93
CA TYR A 73 -3.52 -15.74 -13.94
C TYR A 73 -4.43 -16.11 -12.75
N LEU A 74 -5.67 -16.56 -13.02
CA LEU A 74 -6.61 -16.98 -11.99
C LEU A 74 -6.11 -18.21 -11.21
N CYS A 75 -5.57 -19.21 -11.92
CA CYS A 75 -4.99 -20.40 -11.28
C CYS A 75 -3.81 -20.04 -10.37
N ALA A 76 -2.95 -19.12 -10.81
CA ALA A 76 -1.81 -18.67 -10.00
C ALA A 76 -2.30 -17.93 -8.74
N GLY A 77 -3.34 -17.11 -8.86
CA GLY A 77 -3.95 -16.42 -7.72
C GLY A 77 -4.61 -17.39 -6.74
N ALA A 78 -5.39 -18.37 -7.23
CA ALA A 78 -6.02 -19.39 -6.39
C ALA A 78 -5.00 -20.27 -5.64
N LYS A 79 -3.79 -20.41 -6.18
CA LYS A 79 -2.67 -21.14 -5.54
C LYS A 79 -1.73 -20.23 -4.76
N GLU A 80 -2.05 -18.95 -4.62
CA GLU A 80 -1.21 -17.92 -3.97
C GLU A 80 0.23 -17.82 -4.55
N LYS A 81 0.41 -18.22 -5.80
CA LYS A 81 1.70 -18.16 -6.49
C LYS A 81 1.97 -16.75 -7.03
N LYS A 82 2.38 -15.82 -6.16
CA LYS A 82 2.53 -14.39 -6.44
C LYS A 82 3.43 -14.09 -7.65
N PHE A 83 4.55 -14.80 -7.83
CA PHE A 83 5.44 -14.60 -8.99
C PHE A 83 4.78 -14.99 -10.31
N SER A 84 4.17 -16.16 -10.33
CA SER A 84 3.45 -16.64 -11.52
C SER A 84 2.27 -15.73 -11.84
N MET A 85 1.53 -15.29 -10.82
CA MET A 85 0.43 -14.33 -10.96
C MET A 85 0.91 -13.02 -11.59
N LEU A 86 1.99 -12.42 -11.08
CA LEU A 86 2.56 -11.20 -11.63
C LEU A 86 3.06 -11.41 -13.09
N LYS A 87 3.70 -12.56 -13.37
CA LYS A 87 4.15 -12.89 -14.73
C LYS A 87 2.97 -12.91 -15.70
N TYR A 88 1.93 -13.70 -15.40
CA TYR A 88 0.76 -13.80 -16.29
C TYR A 88 -0.04 -12.49 -16.37
N ALA A 89 -0.11 -11.72 -15.29
CA ALA A 89 -0.71 -10.38 -15.31
C ALA A 89 0.03 -9.46 -16.28
N LYS A 90 1.36 -9.45 -16.27
CA LYS A 90 2.18 -8.66 -17.19
C LYS A 90 1.98 -9.08 -18.65
N GLU A 91 2.03 -10.38 -18.94
CA GLU A 91 1.79 -10.91 -20.29
C GLU A 91 0.37 -10.57 -20.79
N LEU A 92 -0.62 -10.69 -19.93
CA LEU A 92 -2.01 -10.36 -20.27
C LEU A 92 -2.19 -8.85 -20.48
N PHE A 93 -1.54 -8.02 -19.66
CA PHE A 93 -1.55 -6.57 -19.81
C PHE A 93 -0.94 -6.11 -21.14
N GLU A 94 0.14 -6.75 -21.60
CA GLU A 94 0.72 -6.41 -22.91
C GLU A 94 -0.27 -6.56 -24.05
N ILE A 95 -1.18 -7.54 -23.94
CA ILE A 95 -2.21 -7.82 -24.95
C ILE A 95 -3.42 -6.89 -24.80
N THR A 96 -3.86 -6.63 -23.56
CA THR A 96 -5.17 -6.01 -23.30
C THR A 96 -5.08 -4.53 -22.97
N LYS A 97 -4.00 -4.09 -22.35
CA LYS A 97 -3.82 -2.74 -21.78
C LYS A 97 -4.95 -2.34 -20.83
N GLU A 98 -5.57 -3.30 -20.15
CA GLU A 98 -6.67 -3.07 -19.23
C GLU A 98 -6.23 -2.36 -17.96
N GLU A 99 -6.94 -1.29 -17.57
CA GLU A 99 -6.67 -0.52 -16.33
C GLU A 99 -6.70 -1.39 -15.07
N GLY A 100 -7.66 -2.34 -14.97
CA GLY A 100 -7.76 -3.25 -13.84
C GLY A 100 -6.53 -4.12 -13.64
N LEU A 101 -5.93 -4.59 -14.75
CA LEU A 101 -4.67 -5.33 -14.70
C LEU A 101 -3.49 -4.43 -14.31
N ALA A 102 -3.42 -3.21 -14.87
CA ALA A 102 -2.39 -2.25 -14.49
C ALA A 102 -2.41 -1.97 -12.99
N ARG A 103 -3.59 -1.73 -12.42
CA ARG A 103 -3.79 -1.55 -10.97
C ARG A 103 -3.28 -2.75 -10.17
N ASN A 104 -3.69 -3.97 -10.56
CA ASN A 104 -3.29 -5.18 -9.84
C ASN A 104 -1.78 -5.43 -9.95
N ILE A 105 -1.15 -5.15 -11.09
CA ILE A 105 0.29 -5.26 -11.26
C ILE A 105 1.02 -4.28 -10.33
N ILE A 106 0.57 -3.03 -10.25
CA ILE A 106 1.17 -2.04 -9.33
C ILE A 106 1.05 -2.52 -7.89
N ALA A 107 -0.10 -3.06 -7.46
CA ALA A 107 -0.28 -3.61 -6.13
C ALA A 107 0.69 -4.76 -5.84
N MET A 108 0.84 -5.71 -6.79
CA MET A 108 1.81 -6.82 -6.64
C MET A 108 3.26 -6.34 -6.64
N LEU A 109 3.60 -5.26 -7.35
CA LEU A 109 4.93 -4.66 -7.31
C LEU A 109 5.19 -3.98 -5.96
N PHE A 110 4.16 -3.40 -5.31
CA PHE A 110 4.28 -2.88 -3.94
C PHE A 110 4.61 -3.98 -2.94
N GLU A 111 3.94 -5.12 -3.01
CA GLU A 111 4.23 -6.26 -2.13
C GLU A 111 5.66 -6.78 -2.29
N ARG A 112 6.29 -6.53 -3.45
CA ARG A 112 7.66 -6.95 -3.75
C ARG A 112 8.71 -5.88 -3.46
N ASN A 113 8.31 -4.76 -2.90
CA ASN A 113 9.19 -3.63 -2.62
C ASN A 113 9.96 -3.14 -3.86
N GLU A 114 9.33 -3.18 -5.04
CA GLU A 114 9.92 -2.66 -6.27
C GLU A 114 9.98 -1.13 -6.20
N THR A 115 11.11 -0.54 -6.53
CA THR A 115 11.34 0.92 -6.48
C THR A 115 11.78 1.51 -7.82
N ALA A 116 12.01 0.69 -8.84
CA ALA A 116 12.47 1.16 -10.13
C ALA A 116 11.33 1.79 -10.94
N PHE A 117 11.45 3.07 -11.29
CA PHE A 117 10.44 3.80 -12.07
C PHE A 117 10.05 3.08 -13.37
N ASN A 118 11.03 2.57 -14.11
CA ASN A 118 10.78 1.89 -15.37
C ASN A 118 9.87 0.66 -15.23
N THR A 119 9.84 0.05 -14.06
CA THR A 119 8.98 -1.10 -13.77
C THR A 119 7.51 -0.69 -13.62
N TYR A 120 7.24 0.52 -13.11
CA TYR A 120 5.89 1.06 -12.93
C TYR A 120 5.38 1.84 -14.14
N ALA A 121 6.27 2.48 -14.89
CA ALA A 121 5.91 3.44 -15.93
C ALA A 121 4.86 2.95 -16.96
N PRO A 122 4.89 1.70 -17.47
CA PRO A 122 3.88 1.23 -18.42
C PRO A 122 2.46 1.19 -17.81
N TYR A 123 2.35 0.87 -16.54
CA TYR A 123 1.07 0.72 -15.82
C TYR A 123 0.54 2.08 -15.38
N ILE A 124 1.42 2.94 -14.86
CA ILE A 124 1.10 4.32 -14.52
C ILE A 124 0.58 5.08 -15.75
N SER A 125 1.20 4.90 -16.92
CA SER A 125 0.78 5.59 -18.15
C SER A 125 -0.66 5.26 -18.58
N VAL A 126 -1.13 4.06 -18.28
CA VAL A 126 -2.52 3.66 -18.54
C VAL A 126 -3.47 4.23 -17.50
N LEU A 127 -3.09 4.21 -16.21
CA LEU A 127 -3.94 4.69 -15.12
C LEU A 127 -3.95 6.20 -14.97
N SER A 128 -2.94 6.93 -15.47
CA SER A 128 -2.81 8.38 -15.31
C SER A 128 -3.97 9.17 -15.92
N ASN A 129 -4.62 8.62 -16.94
CA ASN A 129 -5.80 9.22 -17.59
C ASN A 129 -7.14 8.72 -17.00
N SER A 130 -7.10 7.85 -16.01
CA SER A 130 -8.31 7.32 -15.41
C SER A 130 -9.00 8.36 -14.53
N THR A 131 -10.33 8.35 -14.56
CA THR A 131 -11.19 9.16 -13.68
C THR A 131 -11.73 8.34 -12.51
N LYS A 132 -11.25 7.10 -12.32
CA LYS A 132 -11.66 6.25 -11.19
C LYS A 132 -10.84 6.63 -9.95
N PRO A 133 -11.50 7.02 -8.85
CA PRO A 133 -10.81 7.48 -7.64
C PRO A 133 -9.78 6.50 -7.09
N ASP A 134 -10.12 5.22 -7.01
CA ASP A 134 -9.23 4.16 -6.53
C ASP A 134 -7.97 4.00 -7.43
N TYR A 135 -8.11 4.16 -8.74
CA TYR A 135 -6.97 4.10 -9.66
C TYR A 135 -6.05 5.32 -9.50
N CYS A 136 -6.64 6.50 -9.31
CA CYS A 136 -5.87 7.70 -9.00
C CYS A 136 -5.08 7.53 -7.69
N MET A 137 -5.67 6.95 -6.64
CA MET A 137 -4.96 6.67 -5.40
C MET A 137 -3.82 5.65 -5.58
N VAL A 138 -3.99 4.63 -6.42
CA VAL A 138 -2.91 3.68 -6.74
C VAL A 138 -1.75 4.37 -7.46
N VAL A 139 -2.04 5.29 -8.38
CA VAL A 139 -1.00 6.09 -9.05
C VAL A 139 -0.31 7.02 -8.05
N ALA A 140 -1.06 7.68 -7.16
CA ALA A 140 -0.51 8.52 -6.10
C ALA A 140 0.47 7.75 -5.21
N ALA A 141 0.08 6.56 -4.75
CA ALA A 141 0.93 5.69 -3.95
C ALA A 141 2.20 5.25 -4.71
N ALA A 142 2.07 4.93 -6.02
CA ALA A 142 3.21 4.59 -6.85
C ALA A 142 4.19 5.77 -7.02
N MET A 143 3.67 6.97 -7.26
CA MET A 143 4.49 8.17 -7.39
C MET A 143 5.20 8.53 -6.08
N LEU A 144 4.50 8.39 -4.93
CA LEU A 144 5.10 8.61 -3.62
C LEU A 144 6.27 7.65 -3.37
N ARG A 145 6.08 6.36 -3.66
CA ARG A 145 7.13 5.35 -3.52
C ARG A 145 8.34 5.61 -4.42
N LEU A 146 8.13 6.25 -5.56
CA LEU A 146 9.18 6.66 -6.49
C LEU A 146 9.84 8.01 -6.11
N GLY A 147 9.51 8.58 -4.95
CA GLY A 147 10.03 9.87 -4.47
C GLY A 147 9.48 11.08 -5.21
N LYS A 148 8.38 10.93 -5.96
CA LYS A 148 7.75 11.98 -6.77
C LYS A 148 6.55 12.58 -6.03
N ALA A 149 6.83 13.31 -4.96
CA ALA A 149 5.82 13.79 -4.03
C ALA A 149 4.81 14.77 -4.67
N GLU A 150 5.25 15.62 -5.59
CA GLU A 150 4.38 16.57 -6.28
C GLU A 150 3.40 15.88 -7.22
N GLU A 151 3.88 14.94 -8.02
CA GLU A 151 3.00 14.13 -8.88
C GLU A 151 2.05 13.25 -8.05
N ALA A 152 2.54 12.72 -6.93
CA ALA A 152 1.70 11.96 -6.00
C ALA A 152 0.54 12.81 -5.45
N ASP A 153 0.81 14.06 -5.08
CA ASP A 153 -0.20 14.99 -4.59
C ASP A 153 -1.26 15.31 -5.65
N LEU A 154 -0.85 15.51 -6.89
CA LEU A 154 -1.76 15.71 -8.01
C LEU A 154 -2.75 14.54 -8.15
N TYR A 155 -2.25 13.29 -8.17
CA TYR A 155 -3.11 12.11 -8.33
C TYR A 155 -3.95 11.83 -7.09
N ALA A 156 -3.47 12.10 -5.89
CA ALA A 156 -4.26 12.01 -4.67
C ALA A 156 -5.42 13.02 -4.70
N TYR A 157 -5.15 14.25 -5.12
CA TYR A 157 -6.20 15.26 -5.29
C TYR A 157 -7.21 14.87 -6.39
N LYS A 158 -6.74 14.31 -7.53
CA LYS A 158 -7.60 13.74 -8.59
C LYS A 158 -8.59 12.72 -8.05
N ALA A 159 -8.16 11.85 -7.14
CA ALA A 159 -9.03 10.85 -6.54
C ALA A 159 -10.22 11.50 -5.82
N LEU A 160 -9.98 12.58 -5.08
CA LEU A 160 -11.07 13.32 -4.41
C LEU A 160 -11.92 14.14 -5.38
N TYR A 161 -11.32 14.66 -6.43
CA TYR A 161 -12.04 15.41 -7.46
C TYR A 161 -13.03 14.53 -8.25
N TYR A 162 -12.64 13.29 -8.57
CA TYR A 162 -13.48 12.35 -9.33
C TYR A 162 -14.40 11.48 -8.46
N LEU A 163 -14.61 11.83 -7.19
CA LEU A 163 -15.56 11.11 -6.35
C LEU A 163 -16.97 11.16 -6.96
N ASN A 164 -17.57 9.99 -7.12
CA ASN A 164 -18.94 9.85 -7.60
C ASN A 164 -19.98 10.08 -6.49
N SER A 165 -19.56 9.99 -5.24
CA SER A 165 -20.38 10.15 -4.06
C SER A 165 -19.58 10.76 -2.92
N THR A 166 -20.20 11.66 -2.16
CA THR A 166 -19.65 12.21 -0.91
C THR A 166 -19.59 11.16 0.22
N GLU A 167 -20.07 9.94 -0.02
CA GLU A 167 -20.09 8.82 0.91
C GLU A 167 -19.02 7.76 0.59
N ASP A 168 -18.06 8.07 -0.28
CA ASP A 168 -16.93 7.17 -0.59
C ASP A 168 -15.84 7.28 0.48
N TYR A 169 -16.15 6.74 1.65
CA TYR A 169 -15.26 6.79 2.82
C TYR A 169 -13.96 6.02 2.62
N ASP A 170 -13.91 5.03 1.73
CA ASP A 170 -12.70 4.26 1.48
C ASP A 170 -11.64 5.11 0.73
N ILE A 171 -12.08 6.01 -0.15
CA ILE A 171 -11.17 6.98 -0.77
C ILE A 171 -10.68 8.00 0.25
N TYR A 172 -11.54 8.47 1.17
CA TYR A 172 -11.11 9.38 2.25
C TYR A 172 -10.06 8.73 3.16
N LYS A 173 -10.24 7.45 3.54
CA LYS A 173 -9.25 6.69 4.31
C LYS A 173 -7.94 6.54 3.55
N SER A 174 -8.02 6.23 2.25
CA SER A 174 -6.85 6.09 1.38
C SER A 174 -6.08 7.40 1.24
N TYR A 175 -6.79 8.53 1.06
CA TYR A 175 -6.18 9.86 1.02
C TYR A 175 -5.54 10.23 2.37
N PHE A 176 -6.20 9.93 3.48
CA PHE A 176 -5.63 10.17 4.81
C PHE A 176 -4.35 9.36 5.02
N GLY A 177 -4.34 8.09 4.58
CA GLY A 177 -3.12 7.26 4.58
C GLY A 177 -2.00 7.84 3.73
N TYR A 178 -2.32 8.31 2.53
CA TYR A 178 -1.37 9.03 1.65
C TYR A 178 -0.81 10.28 2.34
N TYR A 179 -1.69 11.14 2.90
CA TYR A 179 -1.30 12.37 3.57
C TYR A 179 -0.30 12.10 4.71
N ASN A 180 -0.56 11.08 5.54
CA ASN A 180 0.33 10.70 6.63
C ASN A 180 1.69 10.21 6.14
N GLN A 181 1.74 9.46 5.04
CA GLN A 181 3.00 9.00 4.45
C GLN A 181 3.80 10.15 3.79
N ASN A 182 3.14 11.21 3.38
CA ASN A 182 3.74 12.39 2.71
C ASN A 182 3.70 13.65 3.58
N LEU A 183 3.59 13.50 4.90
CA LEU A 183 3.28 14.57 5.85
C LEU A 183 4.26 15.74 5.77
N ASN A 184 5.56 15.48 5.68
CA ASN A 184 6.59 16.52 5.61
C ASN A 184 6.41 17.40 4.37
N TRP A 185 6.27 16.76 3.21
CA TRP A 185 6.05 17.50 1.96
C TRP A 185 4.74 18.30 2.00
N CYS A 186 3.66 17.68 2.45
CA CYS A 186 2.35 18.32 2.58
C CYS A 186 2.38 19.53 3.54
N HIS A 187 3.13 19.42 4.64
CA HIS A 187 3.28 20.52 5.61
C HIS A 187 4.09 21.67 4.99
N ASP A 188 5.20 21.39 4.32
CA ASP A 188 6.08 22.41 3.75
C ASP A 188 5.41 23.18 2.60
N HIS A 189 4.55 22.49 1.83
CA HIS A 189 3.86 23.06 0.67
C HIS A 189 2.42 23.50 0.98
N GLY A 190 1.89 23.15 2.16
CA GLY A 190 0.49 23.41 2.52
C GLY A 190 0.17 24.88 2.86
N ARG A 191 1.09 25.56 3.53
CA ARG A 191 0.89 26.94 4.01
C ARG A 191 1.30 27.95 2.96
N LEU A 192 0.34 28.64 2.40
CA LEU A 192 0.57 29.66 1.38
C LEU A 192 0.43 31.06 1.97
N LYS A 193 1.41 31.94 1.73
CA LYS A 193 1.33 33.37 2.11
C LYS A 193 0.63 34.22 1.07
N ARG A 194 0.64 33.75 -0.18
CA ARG A 194 0.03 34.42 -1.32
C ARG A 194 -0.66 33.42 -2.24
N VAL A 195 -1.66 33.90 -2.91
CA VAL A 195 -2.39 33.14 -3.93
C VAL A 195 -1.47 32.82 -5.09
N LYS A 196 -1.37 31.56 -5.47
CA LYS A 196 -0.64 31.06 -6.64
C LYS A 196 -1.49 30.04 -7.38
N GLY A 197 -1.04 29.52 -8.52
CA GLY A 197 -1.68 28.38 -9.19
C GLY A 197 -1.85 27.20 -8.24
N ASN A 198 -2.94 26.50 -8.36
CA ASN A 198 -3.32 25.35 -7.51
C ASN A 198 -3.53 25.71 -6.04
N SER A 199 -3.88 26.99 -5.74
CA SER A 199 -4.33 27.42 -4.40
C SER A 199 -5.84 27.30 -4.28
N VAL A 200 -6.29 26.98 -3.08
CA VAL A 200 -7.70 27.15 -2.67
C VAL A 200 -7.81 28.43 -1.84
N VAL A 201 -8.74 29.30 -2.23
CA VAL A 201 -8.99 30.57 -1.57
C VAL A 201 -10.43 30.66 -1.11
N THR A 202 -10.63 31.04 0.13
CA THR A 202 -11.94 31.41 0.65
C THR A 202 -12.11 32.93 0.54
N LEU A 203 -13.20 33.32 -0.07
CA LEU A 203 -13.51 34.71 -0.37
C LEU A 203 -14.81 35.10 0.30
N GLU A 204 -14.83 36.26 0.92
CA GLU A 204 -16.05 36.96 1.32
C GLU A 204 -16.40 37.96 0.23
N ALA A 205 -17.49 37.70 -0.50
CA ALA A 205 -17.95 38.57 -1.58
C ALA A 205 -19.07 39.49 -1.10
N TYR A 206 -18.97 40.78 -1.41
CA TYR A 206 -20.00 41.77 -1.10
C TYR A 206 -20.07 42.85 -2.17
N SER A 207 -21.24 43.47 -2.30
CA SER A 207 -21.40 44.60 -3.22
C SER A 207 -20.57 45.77 -2.79
N ALA A 208 -20.00 46.51 -3.74
CA ALA A 208 -19.27 47.77 -3.45
C ALA A 208 -20.22 48.85 -2.87
N GLU A 209 -21.52 48.78 -3.21
CA GLU A 209 -22.54 49.72 -2.78
C GLU A 209 -23.20 49.33 -1.46
N ASP A 210 -23.39 48.03 -1.23
CA ASP A 210 -24.02 47.49 -0.02
C ASP A 210 -23.14 46.39 0.61
N LYS A 211 -22.48 46.74 1.72
CA LYS A 211 -21.59 45.85 2.49
C LYS A 211 -22.33 44.87 3.40
N ALA A 212 -23.65 45.00 3.54
CA ALA A 212 -24.42 44.22 4.49
C ALA A 212 -24.65 42.76 4.00
N ILE A 213 -24.70 42.54 2.69
CA ILE A 213 -24.89 41.23 2.10
C ILE A 213 -23.53 40.64 1.76
N LYS A 214 -23.13 39.65 2.52
CA LYS A 214 -21.87 38.92 2.34
C LYS A 214 -22.13 37.46 2.00
N ASN A 215 -21.48 36.97 0.96
CA ASN A 215 -21.50 35.58 0.55
C ASN A 215 -20.10 35.01 0.62
N ASN A 216 -19.96 33.87 1.28
CA ASN A 216 -18.71 33.12 1.28
C ASN A 216 -18.66 32.19 0.10
N THR A 217 -17.53 32.14 -0.59
CA THR A 217 -17.26 31.21 -1.69
C THR A 217 -15.84 30.69 -1.57
N THR A 218 -15.68 29.39 -1.82
CA THR A 218 -14.36 28.76 -1.86
C THR A 218 -14.04 28.39 -3.30
N LEU A 219 -12.89 28.84 -3.78
CA LEU A 219 -12.44 28.67 -5.15
C LEU A 219 -11.08 27.99 -5.18
N CYS A 220 -10.90 27.05 -6.09
CA CYS A 220 -9.58 26.54 -6.46
C CYS A 220 -9.12 27.23 -7.75
N LEU A 221 -7.93 27.82 -7.71
CA LEU A 221 -7.31 28.45 -8.86
C LEU A 221 -6.52 27.41 -9.63
N ASP A 222 -7.12 26.77 -10.64
CA ASP A 222 -6.47 25.70 -11.38
C ASP A 222 -5.70 26.19 -12.59
N SER A 223 -4.44 25.75 -12.68
CA SER A 223 -3.64 25.88 -13.88
C SER A 223 -3.87 24.72 -14.88
N GLU A 224 -4.58 23.68 -14.45
CA GLU A 224 -4.79 22.46 -15.23
C GLU A 224 -6.26 22.35 -15.69
N SER A 225 -6.45 22.16 -16.99
CA SER A 225 -7.79 22.12 -17.59
C SER A 225 -8.64 20.94 -17.16
N GLU A 226 -8.06 19.89 -16.60
CA GLU A 226 -8.78 18.68 -16.21
C GLU A 226 -9.69 18.85 -14.98
N PHE A 227 -9.48 19.89 -14.16
CA PHE A 227 -10.31 20.19 -12.99
C PHE A 227 -11.38 21.25 -13.23
N LEU A 228 -11.70 21.55 -14.47
CA LEU A 228 -12.58 22.66 -14.82
C LEU A 228 -14.03 22.26 -15.11
N ASP A 229 -14.47 21.06 -14.70
CA ASP A 229 -15.87 20.69 -14.80
C ASP A 229 -16.70 21.46 -13.76
N PRO A 230 -17.55 22.42 -14.20
CA PRO A 230 -18.34 23.25 -13.28
C PRO A 230 -19.44 22.48 -12.55
N SER A 231 -19.78 21.28 -13.03
CA SER A 231 -20.77 20.40 -12.38
C SER A 231 -20.18 19.60 -11.24
N ASN A 232 -18.85 19.55 -11.11
CA ASN A 232 -18.17 18.81 -10.07
C ASN A 232 -18.16 19.62 -8.77
N THR A 233 -18.83 19.11 -7.75
CA THR A 233 -18.92 19.70 -6.41
C THR A 233 -18.45 18.75 -5.31
N SER A 234 -17.69 17.72 -5.68
CA SER A 234 -17.30 16.63 -4.77
C SER A 234 -16.65 17.10 -3.46
N MET A 235 -15.88 18.20 -3.49
CA MET A 235 -15.18 18.75 -2.33
C MET A 235 -15.72 20.13 -1.88
N GLU A 236 -16.92 20.53 -2.27
CA GLU A 236 -17.50 21.83 -1.93
C GLU A 236 -16.64 23.04 -2.37
N VAL A 237 -15.82 22.85 -3.39
CA VAL A 237 -14.95 23.87 -3.96
C VAL A 237 -15.23 24.04 -5.45
N ARG A 238 -15.26 25.27 -5.92
CA ARG A 238 -15.43 25.58 -7.33
C ARG A 238 -14.06 25.84 -7.98
N HIS A 239 -13.77 25.12 -9.04
CA HIS A 239 -12.55 25.31 -9.82
C HIS A 239 -12.72 26.43 -10.84
N ILE A 240 -11.74 27.32 -10.96
CA ILE A 240 -11.73 28.40 -11.93
C ILE A 240 -10.45 28.36 -12.79
N PRO A 241 -10.61 28.57 -14.11
CA PRO A 241 -9.48 28.50 -15.05
C PRO A 241 -8.54 29.71 -14.92
N ALA A 242 -7.30 29.49 -15.33
CA ALA A 242 -6.23 30.49 -15.26
C ALA A 242 -6.56 31.79 -16.06
N GLU A 243 -7.40 31.68 -17.09
CA GLU A 243 -7.79 32.80 -17.94
C GLU A 243 -8.94 33.62 -17.33
N SER A 244 -9.56 33.18 -16.25
CA SER A 244 -10.69 33.90 -15.66
C SER A 244 -10.21 35.25 -15.08
N PRO A 245 -11.01 36.32 -15.24
CA PRO A 245 -10.68 37.63 -14.68
C PRO A 245 -10.48 37.61 -13.17
N LEU A 246 -11.20 36.73 -12.47
CA LEU A 246 -11.07 36.56 -11.02
C LEU A 246 -9.73 35.89 -10.66
N TYR A 247 -9.36 34.84 -11.37
CA TYR A 247 -8.07 34.18 -11.17
C TYR A 247 -6.92 35.16 -11.34
N LEU A 248 -6.89 35.88 -12.48
CA LEU A 248 -5.81 36.83 -12.81
C LEU A 248 -5.66 37.93 -11.75
N LYS A 249 -6.75 38.40 -11.19
CA LYS A 249 -6.73 39.42 -10.15
C LYS A 249 -6.37 38.89 -8.75
N LEU A 250 -6.73 37.64 -8.45
CA LEU A 250 -6.38 36.99 -7.17
C LEU A 250 -4.91 36.59 -7.11
N GLN A 251 -4.30 36.24 -8.25
CA GLN A 251 -2.93 35.77 -8.32
C GLN A 251 -1.94 36.78 -7.69
N GLY A 252 -1.10 36.29 -6.78
CA GLY A 252 -0.13 37.12 -6.04
C GLY A 252 -0.72 37.87 -4.84
N SER A 253 -2.05 37.91 -4.68
CA SER A 253 -2.70 38.57 -3.54
C SER A 253 -2.46 37.81 -2.24
N GLY A 254 -2.44 38.55 -1.13
CA GLY A 254 -2.27 38.01 0.21
C GLY A 254 -3.58 37.99 1.02
N LEU A 255 -3.49 37.43 2.22
CA LEU A 255 -4.60 37.36 3.16
C LEU A 255 -5.14 38.77 3.47
N ASN A 256 -6.44 38.91 3.65
CA ASN A 256 -7.17 40.17 3.90
C ASN A 256 -7.14 41.20 2.77
N GLN A 257 -6.50 40.92 1.63
CA GLN A 257 -6.60 41.80 0.48
C GLN A 257 -7.97 41.72 -0.17
N ILE A 258 -8.38 42.86 -0.71
CA ILE A 258 -9.67 43.02 -1.41
C ILE A 258 -9.37 43.15 -2.90
N VAL A 259 -10.03 42.34 -3.69
CA VAL A 259 -9.97 42.35 -5.15
C VAL A 259 -11.34 42.74 -5.69
N THR A 260 -11.42 43.76 -6.53
CA THR A 260 -12.70 44.25 -7.08
C THR A 260 -12.85 43.80 -8.53
N ILE A 261 -14.03 43.24 -8.85
CA ILE A 261 -14.42 42.84 -10.22
C ILE A 261 -15.84 43.36 -10.46
N GLY A 262 -15.97 44.31 -11.38
CA GLY A 262 -17.23 45.02 -11.57
C GLY A 262 -17.66 45.73 -10.25
N ASN A 263 -18.86 45.44 -9.79
CA ASN A 263 -19.43 46.03 -8.56
C ASN A 263 -19.26 45.05 -7.36
N ILE A 264 -18.46 44.02 -7.45
CA ILE A 264 -18.28 43.03 -6.38
C ILE A 264 -16.85 43.13 -5.83
N ASN A 265 -16.75 43.27 -4.52
CA ASN A 265 -15.52 43.18 -3.76
C ASN A 265 -15.37 41.76 -3.22
N TYR A 266 -14.17 41.19 -3.40
CA TYR A 266 -13.80 39.87 -2.90
C TYR A 266 -12.66 40.05 -1.89
N GLN A 267 -12.96 39.86 -0.60
CA GLN A 267 -11.96 39.85 0.43
C GLN A 267 -11.43 38.42 0.63
N ILE A 268 -10.11 38.28 0.59
CA ILE A 268 -9.46 36.97 0.80
C ILE A 268 -9.43 36.69 2.29
N THR A 269 -10.17 35.70 2.75
CA THR A 269 -10.25 35.32 4.17
C THR A 269 -9.36 34.13 4.51
N GLU A 270 -9.03 33.31 3.50
CA GLU A 270 -8.14 32.16 3.68
C GLU A 270 -7.40 31.82 2.39
N ILE A 271 -6.15 31.33 2.52
CA ILE A 271 -5.33 30.85 1.41
C ILE A 271 -4.70 29.51 1.82
N GLN A 272 -4.99 28.45 1.08
CA GLN A 272 -4.49 27.11 1.32
C GLN A 272 -3.96 26.48 0.04
N SER A 273 -3.10 25.46 0.13
CA SER A 273 -2.85 24.56 -0.99
C SER A 273 -4.05 23.62 -1.20
N ARG A 274 -4.14 22.97 -2.39
CA ARG A 274 -5.14 21.91 -2.63
C ARG A 274 -5.08 20.81 -1.58
N THR A 275 -3.87 20.38 -1.23
CA THR A 275 -3.62 19.35 -0.21
C THR A 275 -4.14 19.76 1.17
N GLN A 276 -3.84 20.98 1.60
CA GLN A 276 -4.29 21.47 2.90
C GLN A 276 -5.82 21.60 2.96
N TYR A 277 -6.43 22.05 1.89
CA TYR A 277 -7.89 22.10 1.79
C TYR A 277 -8.50 20.69 1.81
N ALA A 278 -7.96 19.77 1.00
CA ALA A 278 -8.43 18.40 0.90
C ALA A 278 -8.38 17.67 2.25
N ILE A 279 -7.28 17.78 2.98
CA ILE A 279 -7.18 17.15 4.31
C ILE A 279 -8.15 17.80 5.31
N GLY A 280 -8.32 19.12 5.26
CA GLY A 280 -9.32 19.83 6.07
C GLY A 280 -10.75 19.38 5.77
N PHE A 281 -11.08 19.15 4.49
CA PHE A 281 -12.36 18.57 4.06
C PHE A 281 -12.55 17.16 4.64
N ILE A 282 -11.52 16.29 4.56
CA ILE A 282 -11.59 14.94 5.11
C ILE A 282 -11.76 14.96 6.64
N PHE A 283 -11.06 15.85 7.35
CA PHE A 283 -11.25 15.99 8.81
C PHE A 283 -12.68 16.40 9.17
N ARG A 284 -13.33 17.23 8.35
CA ARG A 284 -14.76 17.53 8.56
C ARG A 284 -15.61 16.28 8.37
N LYS A 285 -15.37 15.49 7.32
CA LYS A 285 -16.09 14.22 7.07
C LYS A 285 -15.86 13.19 8.18
N ILE A 286 -14.66 13.12 8.75
CA ILE A 286 -14.39 12.29 9.93
C ILE A 286 -15.20 12.79 11.14
N GLY A 287 -15.28 14.11 11.36
CA GLY A 287 -16.07 14.70 12.44
C GLY A 287 -17.58 14.51 12.27
N GLU A 288 -18.09 14.54 11.03
CA GLU A 288 -19.51 14.31 10.71
C GLU A 288 -19.90 12.82 10.86
N HIS A 289 -19.01 11.88 10.49
CA HIS A 289 -19.28 10.44 10.41
C HIS A 289 -18.12 9.60 10.97
N PRO A 290 -17.78 9.72 12.25
CA PRO A 290 -16.63 9.02 12.85
C PRO A 290 -16.76 7.49 12.75
N GLU A 291 -17.99 6.95 12.80
CA GLU A 291 -18.28 5.52 12.70
C GLU A 291 -17.86 4.90 11.35
N LYS A 292 -17.80 5.72 10.29
CA LYS A 292 -17.38 5.25 8.95
C LYS A 292 -15.86 5.06 8.83
N PHE A 293 -15.12 5.61 9.78
CA PHE A 293 -13.66 5.55 9.81
C PHE A 293 -13.11 4.57 10.85
N GLU A 294 -13.99 3.88 11.60
CA GLU A 294 -13.57 2.85 12.57
C GLU A 294 -12.61 1.83 11.95
N GLY A 295 -11.60 1.42 12.73
CA GLY A 295 -10.54 0.52 12.30
C GLY A 295 -9.42 1.13 11.45
N SER A 296 -9.63 2.34 10.88
CA SER A 296 -8.61 3.03 10.07
C SER A 296 -8.15 4.33 10.71
N ILE A 297 -9.06 5.06 11.37
CA ILE A 297 -8.78 6.34 12.03
C ILE A 297 -9.49 6.32 13.37
N TRP A 298 -8.73 6.62 14.41
CA TRP A 298 -9.27 6.74 15.76
C TRP A 298 -9.69 8.19 16.01
N VAL A 299 -11.00 8.39 16.15
CA VAL A 299 -11.55 9.69 16.50
C VAL A 299 -11.93 9.66 17.97
N MET A 300 -11.23 10.43 18.79
CA MET A 300 -11.56 10.60 20.18
C MET A 300 -12.44 11.83 20.36
N THR A 301 -13.74 11.59 20.53
CA THR A 301 -14.71 12.62 20.91
C THR A 301 -14.97 12.50 22.40
N SER A 302 -14.21 13.23 23.19
CA SER A 302 -14.42 13.29 24.65
C SER A 302 -14.33 14.73 25.13
N GLU A 303 -15.30 15.14 25.95
CA GLU A 303 -15.29 16.44 26.58
C GLU A 303 -14.24 16.54 27.71
N LYS A 304 -13.72 15.40 28.18
CA LYS A 304 -12.74 15.31 29.25
C LYS A 304 -11.49 14.59 28.78
N ILE A 305 -10.34 15.17 29.09
CA ILE A 305 -9.03 14.58 28.76
C ILE A 305 -8.85 13.21 29.42
N GLU A 306 -9.37 13.03 30.64
CA GLU A 306 -9.29 11.79 31.40
C GLU A 306 -9.96 10.62 30.66
N ASP A 307 -11.13 10.85 30.05
CA ASP A 307 -11.84 9.84 29.28
C ASP A 307 -11.07 9.47 27.99
N SER A 308 -10.37 10.45 27.39
CA SER A 308 -9.50 10.21 26.23
C SER A 308 -8.27 9.38 26.62
N ILE A 309 -7.67 9.65 27.77
CA ILE A 309 -6.54 8.89 28.33
C ILE A 309 -6.95 7.45 28.60
N GLU A 310 -8.13 7.24 29.21
CA GLU A 310 -8.62 5.89 29.48
C GLU A 310 -8.87 5.08 28.19
N LYS A 311 -9.44 5.71 27.16
CA LYS A 311 -9.58 5.10 25.84
C LYS A 311 -8.23 4.73 25.24
N ILE A 312 -7.22 5.62 25.32
CA ILE A 312 -5.86 5.32 24.83
C ILE A 312 -5.27 4.14 25.60
N LYS A 313 -5.48 4.04 26.91
CA LYS A 313 -5.01 2.89 27.70
C LYS A 313 -5.62 1.58 27.20
N VAL A 314 -6.96 1.55 27.03
CA VAL A 314 -7.64 0.37 26.50
C VAL A 314 -7.12 -0.02 25.11
N MET A 315 -6.80 0.97 24.26
CA MET A 315 -6.27 0.74 22.91
C MET A 315 -4.81 0.27 22.91
N THR A 316 -4.03 0.67 23.90
CA THR A 316 -2.61 0.31 24.04
C THR A 316 -2.41 -0.93 24.93
N ASP A 317 -3.45 -1.39 25.59
CA ASP A 317 -3.42 -2.65 26.32
C ASP A 317 -3.31 -3.82 25.33
N ARG A 318 -2.68 -4.88 25.82
CA ARG A 318 -2.64 -6.13 25.05
C ARG A 318 -4.06 -6.64 24.85
N THR A 319 -4.41 -6.95 23.62
CA THR A 319 -5.70 -7.60 23.34
C THR A 319 -5.70 -9.01 23.96
N GLU A 320 -6.88 -9.51 24.32
CA GLU A 320 -7.05 -10.88 24.79
C GLU A 320 -6.48 -11.91 23.80
N GLU A 321 -6.55 -11.60 22.49
CA GLU A 321 -5.96 -12.39 21.43
C GLU A 321 -4.44 -12.43 21.52
N THR A 322 -3.78 -11.28 21.75
CA THR A 322 -2.32 -11.21 21.89
C THR A 322 -1.85 -11.96 23.13
N GLU A 323 -2.56 -11.83 24.24
CA GLU A 323 -2.24 -12.60 25.47
C GLU A 323 -2.44 -14.10 25.28
N THR A 324 -3.51 -14.49 24.61
CA THR A 324 -3.79 -15.90 24.27
C THR A 324 -2.68 -16.45 23.38
N LEU A 325 -2.25 -15.69 22.36
CA LEU A 325 -1.17 -16.08 21.46
C LEU A 325 0.18 -16.21 22.20
N LEU A 326 0.51 -15.25 23.09
CA LEU A 326 1.70 -15.32 23.94
C LEU A 326 1.69 -16.53 24.84
N ASN A 327 0.58 -16.79 25.52
CA ASN A 327 0.40 -17.94 26.39
C ASN A 327 0.54 -19.26 25.61
N PHE A 328 -0.04 -19.33 24.43
CA PHE A 328 0.09 -20.49 23.54
C PHE A 328 1.56 -20.68 23.11
N TYR A 329 2.26 -19.61 22.73
CA TYR A 329 3.66 -19.65 22.35
C TYR A 329 4.54 -20.15 23.51
N HIS A 330 4.36 -19.62 24.71
CA HIS A 330 5.12 -20.04 25.90
C HIS A 330 4.83 -21.49 26.29
N PHE A 331 3.57 -21.92 26.19
CA PHE A 331 3.16 -23.26 26.60
C PHE A 331 3.52 -24.33 25.56
N LYS A 332 3.37 -24.03 24.27
CA LYS A 332 3.52 -25.00 23.18
C LYS A 332 4.70 -24.72 22.25
N GLY A 333 5.31 -23.53 22.31
CA GLY A 333 6.36 -23.12 21.38
C GLY A 333 7.54 -24.08 21.36
N ASN A 334 7.96 -24.57 22.54
CA ASN A 334 9.09 -25.51 22.66
C ASN A 334 8.78 -26.88 22.03
N GLU A 335 7.53 -27.35 22.15
CA GLU A 335 7.11 -28.63 21.57
C GLU A 335 6.91 -28.56 20.04
N LEU A 336 6.45 -27.43 19.55
CA LEU A 336 6.02 -27.26 18.16
C LEU A 336 7.02 -26.50 17.29
N GLY A 337 8.07 -25.88 17.88
CA GLY A 337 9.04 -25.06 17.14
C GLY A 337 8.37 -23.85 16.45
N LEU A 338 7.45 -23.18 17.16
CA LEU A 338 6.63 -22.13 16.58
C LEU A 338 7.46 -20.94 16.10
N PRO A 339 7.27 -20.47 14.87
CA PRO A 339 8.02 -19.35 14.33
C PRO A 339 7.54 -18.02 14.91
N ILE A 340 8.44 -17.04 14.96
CA ILE A 340 8.13 -15.67 15.40
C ILE A 340 7.07 -14.99 14.51
N ASP A 341 6.92 -15.45 13.28
CA ASP A 341 5.92 -14.97 12.32
C ASP A 341 4.48 -15.01 12.86
N MET A 342 4.22 -15.85 13.87
CA MET A 342 2.93 -15.86 14.58
C MET A 342 2.58 -14.51 15.21
N PHE A 343 3.58 -13.76 15.73
CA PHE A 343 3.35 -12.48 16.38
C PHE A 343 3.31 -11.32 15.41
N THR A 344 3.89 -11.51 14.24
CA THR A 344 3.97 -10.48 13.22
C THR A 344 2.90 -10.63 12.15
N ASN A 345 2.18 -11.76 12.14
CA ASN A 345 1.24 -12.13 11.08
C ASN A 345 1.87 -12.03 9.68
N GLY A 346 3.16 -12.41 9.58
CA GLY A 346 3.97 -12.30 8.36
C GLY A 346 4.43 -10.88 8.04
N ASP A 347 4.18 -9.90 8.91
CA ASP A 347 4.68 -8.54 8.77
C ASP A 347 6.11 -8.44 9.32
N TYR A 348 7.07 -8.50 8.43
CA TYR A 348 8.50 -8.43 8.74
C TYR A 348 8.93 -7.09 9.37
N GLU A 349 8.14 -6.02 9.22
CA GLU A 349 8.41 -4.72 9.84
C GLU A 349 8.35 -4.80 11.37
N ARG A 350 7.58 -5.74 11.89
CA ARG A 350 7.36 -5.94 13.31
C ARG A 350 8.34 -6.90 13.98
N TYR A 351 9.31 -7.45 13.26
CA TYR A 351 10.23 -8.43 13.82
C TYR A 351 11.03 -7.90 15.02
N ILE A 352 11.55 -6.68 14.95
CA ILE A 352 12.31 -6.08 16.05
C ILE A 352 11.42 -5.91 17.28
N ASP A 353 10.20 -5.38 17.10
CA ASP A 353 9.25 -5.19 18.20
C ASP A 353 8.85 -6.54 18.82
N ALA A 354 8.55 -7.55 18.00
CA ALA A 354 8.19 -8.89 18.45
C ALA A 354 9.34 -9.58 19.19
N LEU A 355 10.55 -9.54 18.65
CA LEU A 355 11.75 -10.10 19.30
C LEU A 355 12.04 -9.37 20.60
N THR A 356 11.96 -8.05 20.62
CA THR A 356 12.18 -7.23 21.83
C THR A 356 11.13 -7.57 22.89
N MET A 357 9.87 -7.74 22.50
CA MET A 357 8.79 -8.15 23.41
C MET A 357 9.06 -9.53 24.03
N LEU A 358 9.47 -10.51 23.22
CA LEU A 358 9.76 -11.88 23.68
C LEU A 358 11.01 -11.94 24.58
N LEU A 359 12.05 -11.18 24.26
CA LEU A 359 13.30 -11.14 25.02
C LEU A 359 13.15 -10.40 26.35
N ASN A 360 12.32 -9.37 26.42
CA ASN A 360 12.08 -8.56 27.63
C ASN A 360 10.92 -9.07 28.49
N GLY A 361 10.22 -10.12 28.06
CA GLY A 361 9.15 -10.75 28.83
C GLY A 361 9.65 -11.42 30.10
N LYS A 362 8.75 -11.65 31.07
CA LYS A 362 9.10 -12.36 32.32
C LYS A 362 9.57 -13.80 32.07
N ASP A 363 9.03 -14.42 31.03
CA ASP A 363 9.31 -15.79 30.62
C ASP A 363 10.11 -15.77 29.32
N GLN A 364 11.30 -15.19 29.36
CA GLN A 364 12.19 -15.02 28.20
C GLN A 364 12.36 -16.33 27.44
N ALA A 365 11.61 -16.52 26.37
CA ALA A 365 11.69 -17.71 25.56
C ALA A 365 11.61 -17.37 24.07
N LEU A 366 12.71 -17.60 23.39
CA LEU A 366 12.74 -17.74 21.94
C LEU A 366 12.98 -19.22 21.64
N TYR A 367 12.03 -19.81 20.91
CA TYR A 367 12.14 -21.21 20.55
C TYR A 367 12.74 -21.31 19.16
N ALA A 368 13.88 -22.00 19.06
CA ALA A 368 14.45 -22.40 17.77
C ALA A 368 13.91 -23.78 17.40
N GLY A 369 13.62 -23.99 16.12
CA GLY A 369 13.32 -25.31 15.62
C GLY A 369 14.44 -26.29 15.97
N LEU A 370 14.09 -27.52 16.31
CA LEU A 370 15.10 -28.55 16.56
C LEU A 370 15.83 -28.85 15.24
N PRO A 371 17.17 -28.87 15.25
CA PRO A 371 17.93 -29.30 14.08
C PRO A 371 17.60 -30.77 13.78
N THR A 372 16.90 -31.02 12.71
CA THR A 372 16.53 -32.38 12.28
C THR A 372 17.48 -32.94 11.22
N TYR A 373 18.57 -32.23 10.91
CA TYR A 373 19.41 -32.55 9.77
C TYR A 373 20.74 -33.19 10.23
N GLU A 374 21.06 -34.29 9.64
CA GLU A 374 22.44 -34.78 9.63
C GLU A 374 23.29 -33.79 8.83
N ASN A 375 24.47 -33.45 9.33
CA ASN A 375 25.41 -32.58 8.63
C ASN A 375 25.89 -33.29 7.37
N GLU A 376 25.35 -32.89 6.21
CA GLU A 376 25.86 -33.31 4.92
C GLU A 376 27.03 -32.39 4.51
N GLU A 377 28.08 -32.96 3.96
CA GLU A 377 29.21 -32.19 3.40
C GLU A 377 28.68 -31.31 2.23
N ASN A 378 29.07 -30.01 2.23
CA ASN A 378 28.71 -29.00 1.23
C ASN A 378 27.26 -28.46 1.30
N GLN A 379 26.59 -28.52 2.44
CA GLN A 379 25.32 -27.86 2.63
C GLN A 379 25.43 -26.34 2.44
N LYS A 380 24.41 -25.76 1.79
CA LYS A 380 24.21 -24.32 1.72
C LYS A 380 23.03 -23.92 2.62
N TYR A 381 23.14 -22.79 3.25
CA TYR A 381 22.16 -22.33 4.23
C TYR A 381 21.48 -21.04 3.76
N ILE A 382 20.18 -20.93 3.97
CA ILE A 382 19.42 -19.72 3.77
C ILE A 382 18.93 -19.28 5.16
N PRO A 383 19.53 -18.24 5.77
CA PRO A 383 19.04 -17.75 7.05
C PRO A 383 17.66 -17.14 6.86
N THR A 384 16.79 -17.31 7.85
CA THR A 384 15.49 -16.61 7.84
C THR A 384 15.69 -15.12 8.16
N LEU A 385 14.73 -14.27 7.72
CA LEU A 385 14.74 -12.86 8.04
C LEU A 385 14.78 -12.63 9.57
N SER A 386 13.98 -13.39 10.32
CA SER A 386 13.95 -13.32 11.78
C SER A 386 15.30 -13.67 12.42
N THR A 387 16.05 -14.64 11.87
CA THR A 387 17.38 -14.99 12.35
C THR A 387 18.36 -13.83 12.17
N LEU A 388 18.38 -13.19 11.01
CA LEU A 388 19.25 -12.04 10.73
C LEU A 388 18.93 -10.87 11.64
N VAL A 389 17.65 -10.58 11.84
CA VAL A 389 17.20 -9.50 12.75
C VAL A 389 17.58 -9.83 14.20
N LEU A 390 17.36 -11.07 14.67
CA LEU A 390 17.70 -11.49 16.01
C LEU A 390 19.22 -11.36 16.28
N LEU A 391 20.05 -11.90 15.38
CA LEU A 391 21.48 -11.84 15.54
C LEU A 391 22.00 -10.41 15.51
N SER A 392 21.43 -9.54 14.69
CA SER A 392 21.81 -8.13 14.68
C SER A 392 21.35 -7.39 15.94
N LEU A 393 20.15 -7.69 16.44
CA LEU A 393 19.61 -7.12 17.68
C LEU A 393 20.49 -7.48 18.89
N MET A 394 21.05 -8.70 18.91
CA MET A 394 21.94 -9.20 19.95
C MET A 394 23.42 -8.85 19.71
N ASP A 395 23.75 -8.11 18.66
CA ASP A 395 25.12 -7.80 18.23
C ASP A 395 25.98 -9.06 17.93
N LEU A 396 25.34 -10.10 17.42
CA LEU A 396 25.95 -11.41 17.14
C LEU A 396 25.99 -11.77 15.66
N ILE A 397 25.67 -10.87 14.74
CA ILE A 397 25.61 -11.19 13.31
C ILE A 397 26.96 -11.71 12.75
N ASN A 398 28.07 -11.27 13.34
CA ASN A 398 29.42 -11.70 12.98
C ASN A 398 29.68 -13.19 13.22
N VAL A 399 28.85 -13.88 14.02
CA VAL A 399 28.94 -15.35 14.21
C VAL A 399 28.75 -16.08 12.87
N LEU A 400 28.02 -15.47 11.94
CA LEU A 400 27.79 -16.03 10.61
C LEU A 400 29.01 -15.91 9.68
N ASP A 401 30.04 -15.13 10.01
CA ASP A 401 31.22 -14.95 9.15
C ASP A 401 31.94 -16.27 8.91
N GLY A 402 31.95 -17.17 9.90
CA GLY A 402 32.56 -18.49 9.78
C GLY A 402 31.92 -19.40 8.73
N ILE A 403 30.66 -19.15 8.37
CA ILE A 403 29.90 -19.95 7.38
C ILE A 403 29.45 -19.11 6.20
N LYS A 404 29.97 -17.88 6.04
CA LYS A 404 29.52 -16.90 5.04
C LYS A 404 29.61 -17.44 3.60
N SER A 405 30.64 -18.27 3.31
CA SER A 405 30.79 -18.93 2.00
C SER A 405 29.69 -19.93 1.68
N ASP A 406 29.00 -20.43 2.71
CA ASP A 406 27.94 -21.40 2.61
C ASP A 406 26.54 -20.79 2.72
N LEU A 407 26.47 -19.48 2.98
CA LEU A 407 25.22 -18.76 2.99
C LEU A 407 24.79 -18.37 1.58
N LEU A 408 23.51 -18.55 1.34
CA LEU A 408 22.81 -18.09 0.13
C LEU A 408 21.68 -17.13 0.55
N LEU A 409 21.74 -15.89 0.13
CA LEU A 409 20.69 -14.92 0.45
C LEU A 409 19.76 -14.71 -0.73
N PRO A 410 18.44 -14.80 -0.54
CA PRO A 410 17.48 -14.35 -1.52
C PRO A 410 17.73 -12.87 -1.87
N LYS A 411 17.75 -12.54 -3.16
CA LYS A 411 17.91 -11.16 -3.61
C LYS A 411 16.84 -10.23 -3.03
N SER A 412 15.65 -10.76 -2.79
CA SER A 412 14.57 -10.05 -2.11
C SER A 412 14.91 -9.59 -0.70
N TYR A 413 15.80 -10.31 0.02
CA TYR A 413 16.26 -9.91 1.35
C TYR A 413 17.09 -8.62 1.29
N ILE A 414 18.00 -8.53 0.33
CA ILE A 414 18.84 -7.34 0.17
C ILE A 414 17.95 -6.13 -0.12
N ASN A 415 17.01 -6.25 -1.06
CA ASN A 415 16.09 -5.16 -1.37
C ASN A 415 15.27 -4.75 -0.15
N PHE A 416 14.78 -5.72 0.62
CA PHE A 416 14.04 -5.47 1.85
C PHE A 416 14.88 -4.71 2.89
N PHE A 417 16.12 -5.15 3.17
CA PHE A 417 16.96 -4.51 4.18
C PHE A 417 17.45 -3.12 3.76
N VAL A 418 17.76 -2.93 2.47
CA VAL A 418 18.10 -1.61 1.93
C VAL A 418 16.91 -0.64 2.09
N GLU A 419 15.70 -1.09 1.82
CA GLU A 419 14.49 -0.29 2.03
C GLU A 419 14.29 0.04 3.52
N ARG A 420 14.44 -0.95 4.41
CA ARG A 420 14.31 -0.74 5.86
C ARG A 420 15.34 0.26 6.39
N TYR A 421 16.58 0.12 5.99
CA TYR A 421 17.64 1.05 6.35
C TYR A 421 17.33 2.48 5.87
N SER A 422 16.92 2.62 4.61
CA SER A 422 16.56 3.92 4.05
C SER A 422 15.39 4.55 4.79
N LYS A 423 14.33 3.79 5.08
CA LYS A 423 13.18 4.23 5.84
C LYS A 423 13.52 4.61 7.29
N ALA A 424 14.36 3.81 7.94
CA ALA A 424 14.84 4.09 9.29
C ALA A 424 15.65 5.41 9.32
N LYS A 425 16.48 5.62 8.31
CA LYS A 425 17.27 6.85 8.18
C LYS A 425 16.39 8.08 7.93
N GLU A 426 15.37 7.96 7.10
CA GLU A 426 14.37 9.03 6.90
C GLU A 426 13.63 9.33 8.22
N MET A 427 13.21 8.30 8.95
CA MET A 427 12.49 8.46 10.22
C MET A 427 13.37 9.07 11.31
N SER A 428 14.68 8.92 11.27
CA SER A 428 15.59 9.52 12.26
C SER A 428 15.63 11.05 12.22
N PHE A 429 15.28 11.64 11.07
CA PHE A 429 15.18 13.10 10.95
C PHE A 429 13.83 13.65 11.47
N VAL A 430 12.87 12.76 11.74
CA VAL A 430 11.56 13.10 12.28
C VAL A 430 11.50 12.58 13.71
N SER A 431 11.55 13.48 14.70
CA SER A 431 11.33 13.12 16.10
C SER A 431 9.92 12.54 16.24
N SER A 432 9.75 11.24 16.08
CA SER A 432 8.48 10.56 16.28
C SER A 432 8.45 10.00 17.70
N LYS A 433 7.31 10.22 18.38
CA LYS A 433 7.06 9.68 19.71
C LYS A 433 5.92 8.69 19.62
N LYS A 434 6.05 7.56 20.27
CA LYS A 434 4.94 6.61 20.43
C LYS A 434 4.46 6.56 21.87
N ILE A 435 3.15 6.39 22.06
CA ILE A 435 2.55 6.18 23.36
C ILE A 435 2.46 4.68 23.58
N VAL A 436 3.01 4.20 24.67
CA VAL A 436 2.96 2.81 25.10
C VAL A 436 2.40 2.70 26.50
N ASN A 437 1.69 1.62 26.79
CA ASN A 437 1.22 1.31 28.13
C ASN A 437 2.23 0.37 28.79
N ILE A 438 2.96 0.88 29.80
CA ILE A 438 3.93 0.11 30.58
C ILE A 438 3.41 0.02 32.00
N ASN A 439 3.06 -1.19 32.47
CA ASN A 439 2.56 -1.40 33.83
C ASN A 439 1.34 -0.50 34.18
N ASN A 440 0.41 -0.36 33.25
CA ASN A 440 -0.78 0.48 33.36
C ASN A 440 -0.50 1.99 33.45
N GLN A 441 0.70 2.41 33.01
CA GLN A 441 1.06 3.82 32.88
C GLN A 441 1.32 4.15 31.40
N LEU A 442 0.61 5.16 30.89
CA LEU A 442 0.90 5.68 29.56
C LEU A 442 2.24 6.42 29.58
N THR A 443 3.19 5.90 28.83
CA THR A 443 4.53 6.46 28.71
C THR A 443 4.75 6.88 27.26
N VAL A 444 5.25 8.10 27.08
CA VAL A 444 5.69 8.58 25.76
C VAL A 444 7.15 8.19 25.61
N ILE A 445 7.45 7.34 24.65
CA ILE A 445 8.82 6.95 24.31
C ILE A 445 9.19 7.52 22.95
N GLU A 446 10.46 7.81 22.76
CA GLU A 446 10.99 8.12 21.43
C GLU A 446 10.93 6.84 20.57
N ASN A 447 10.46 6.99 19.34
CA ASN A 447 10.45 5.88 18.41
C ASN A 447 11.87 5.72 17.87
N ASP A 448 12.55 4.66 18.31
CA ASP A 448 13.85 4.31 17.76
C ASP A 448 13.64 3.67 16.37
N PRO A 449 14.14 4.26 15.30
CA PRO A 449 14.04 3.68 13.96
C PRO A 449 14.98 2.46 13.76
N HIS A 450 15.74 2.07 14.77
CA HIS A 450 16.64 0.93 14.74
C HIS A 450 17.66 0.95 13.56
N ILE A 451 18.18 2.13 13.23
CA ILE A 451 19.09 2.34 12.08
C ILE A 451 20.28 1.40 12.15
N GLU A 452 20.94 1.32 13.32
CA GLU A 452 22.14 0.51 13.50
C GLU A 452 21.90 -0.98 13.27
N ILE A 453 20.70 -1.46 13.59
CA ILE A 453 20.31 -2.86 13.36
C ILE A 453 20.18 -3.11 11.86
N TRP A 454 19.44 -2.24 11.16
CA TRP A 454 19.23 -2.38 9.72
C TRP A 454 20.53 -2.18 8.93
N GLU A 455 21.39 -1.26 9.33
CA GLU A 455 22.71 -1.03 8.73
C GLU A 455 23.59 -2.28 8.83
N ARG A 456 23.72 -2.86 10.01
CA ARG A 456 24.51 -4.09 10.21
C ARG A 456 24.00 -5.27 9.37
N ILE A 457 22.68 -5.46 9.29
CA ILE A 457 22.11 -6.52 8.47
C ILE A 457 22.39 -6.26 6.99
N MET A 458 22.19 -5.03 6.55
CA MET A 458 22.42 -4.64 5.15
C MET A 458 23.88 -4.88 4.76
N ASP A 459 24.85 -4.39 5.57
CA ASP A 459 26.28 -4.56 5.33
C ASP A 459 26.65 -6.05 5.25
N PHE A 460 26.18 -6.85 6.19
CA PHE A 460 26.38 -8.29 6.16
C PHE A 460 25.81 -8.93 4.88
N CYS A 461 24.60 -8.58 4.51
CA CYS A 461 23.92 -9.15 3.34
C CYS A 461 24.63 -8.79 2.02
N MET A 462 25.19 -7.58 1.91
CA MET A 462 25.92 -7.13 0.73
C MET A 462 27.19 -7.92 0.46
N GLU A 463 27.75 -8.58 1.46
CA GLU A 463 28.94 -9.41 1.34
C GLU A 463 28.62 -10.90 1.07
N CYS A 464 27.36 -11.29 1.17
CA CYS A 464 26.94 -12.67 0.96
C CYS A 464 26.62 -12.98 -0.52
N LYS A 465 26.68 -14.26 -0.89
CA LYS A 465 26.24 -14.72 -2.20
C LYS A 465 24.72 -14.63 -2.31
N THR A 466 24.23 -14.02 -3.40
CA THR A 466 22.81 -13.90 -3.64
C THR A 466 22.26 -14.93 -4.60
N VAL A 467 20.99 -15.31 -4.41
CA VAL A 467 20.23 -16.21 -5.29
C VAL A 467 18.86 -15.61 -5.59
N GLU A 468 18.36 -15.87 -6.78
CA GLU A 468 16.96 -15.61 -7.11
C GLU A 468 16.13 -16.85 -6.77
N ILE A 469 15.13 -16.68 -5.93
CA ILE A 469 14.19 -17.75 -5.56
C ILE A 469 12.85 -17.41 -6.21
N SER A 470 12.31 -18.34 -7.00
CA SER A 470 10.96 -18.25 -7.54
C SER A 470 9.95 -18.85 -6.55
N ASP A 471 8.68 -18.43 -6.63
CA ASP A 471 7.60 -19.01 -5.83
C ASP A 471 7.40 -20.51 -6.15
N ASP A 472 7.81 -20.95 -7.35
CA ASP A 472 7.71 -22.34 -7.77
C ASP A 472 8.80 -23.24 -7.13
N GLU A 473 9.85 -22.63 -6.56
CA GLU A 473 10.95 -23.31 -5.86
C GLU A 473 10.77 -23.35 -4.35
N ARG A 474 9.65 -22.85 -3.81
CA ARG A 474 9.33 -23.04 -2.40
C ARG A 474 9.08 -24.51 -2.16
N ILE A 475 10.04 -25.15 -1.55
CA ILE A 475 9.90 -26.49 -0.98
C ILE A 475 8.98 -26.29 0.24
N GLY A 476 7.86 -27.04 0.25
CA GLY A 476 6.84 -26.99 1.28
C GLY A 476 7.34 -27.34 2.69
#